data_b6f7a9bf7002060e741eff0bac956ebf
#
_entry.id   b6f7a9bf7002060e741eff0bac956ebf
#
_cell.length_a   1.000
_cell.length_b   1.000
_cell.length_c   1.000
_cell.angle_alpha   90.00
_cell.angle_beta   90.00
_cell.angle_gamma   90.00
#
_symmetry.space_group_name_H-M   'P 1'
#
loop_
_entity.id
_entity.type
_entity.pdbx_description
1 polymer ?
#
loop_
_entity_poly.entity_id
_entity_poly.type
_entity_poly.pdbx_seq_one_letter_code
_entity_poly.pdbx_strand_id
1 'polypeptide(L)'
;SGKILRLNDDGTIPDDNPFPNSYVYSLGFRNPQGMTWDNNGNLYVAEFGPEKNDEINIVISGKNYGWPETQCSGNSDFEDAVLCYDPSIEPGGILFYTGEKFDFEFPFILSSMRASNLYQLDFEEGLSSQKSILSGIGRVRDVVQGFDGSLYVITSNTDGKGFPDRTDDKLLRIMK
;
A
#
# COMPACT_ATOMS: atom_id res chain seq x y z
N SER A 1 -16.09 -8.94 0.36
CA SER A 1 -14.65 -8.80 0.57
C SER A 1 -13.93 -8.67 -0.76
N GLY A 2 -12.64 -8.27 -0.74
CA GLY A 2 -11.82 -8.24 -1.94
C GLY A 2 -12.15 -7.14 -2.95
N LYS A 3 -12.50 -5.94 -2.48
CA LYS A 3 -12.93 -4.83 -3.35
C LYS A 3 -12.41 -3.50 -2.84
N ILE A 4 -12.16 -2.60 -3.78
CA ILE A 4 -12.04 -1.17 -3.51
C ILE A 4 -13.42 -0.56 -3.74
N LEU A 5 -13.85 0.26 -2.79
CA LEU A 5 -15.15 0.94 -2.82
C LEU A 5 -14.96 2.44 -3.03
N ARG A 6 -15.88 3.07 -3.76
CA ARG A 6 -15.93 4.51 -3.97
C ARG A 6 -17.31 5.03 -3.63
N LEU A 7 -17.33 6.06 -2.78
CA LEU A 7 -18.55 6.72 -2.30
C LEU A 7 -18.43 8.22 -2.50
N ASN A 8 -19.56 8.91 -2.57
CA ASN A 8 -19.62 10.36 -2.37
C ASN A 8 -19.43 10.69 -0.87
N ASP A 9 -19.15 11.94 -0.53
CA ASP A 9 -18.94 12.41 0.84
C ASP A 9 -20.19 12.31 1.73
N ASP A 10 -21.39 12.27 1.11
CA ASP A 10 -22.67 12.02 1.77
C ASP A 10 -23.01 10.52 1.93
N GLY A 11 -22.13 9.62 1.48
CA GLY A 11 -22.30 8.17 1.55
C GLY A 11 -23.12 7.58 0.41
N THR A 12 -23.56 8.36 -0.57
CA THR A 12 -24.28 7.85 -1.74
C THR A 12 -23.35 7.23 -2.77
N ILE A 13 -23.92 6.45 -3.70
CA ILE A 13 -23.18 5.85 -4.80
C ILE A 13 -22.92 6.93 -5.86
N PRO A 14 -21.66 7.15 -6.30
CA PRO A 14 -21.35 8.00 -7.43
C PRO A 14 -22.00 7.50 -8.72
N ASP A 15 -22.60 8.41 -9.50
CA ASP A 15 -23.28 8.07 -10.77
C ASP A 15 -22.33 7.48 -11.82
N ASP A 16 -21.04 7.82 -11.72
CA ASP A 16 -19.97 7.37 -12.62
C ASP A 16 -19.19 6.16 -12.07
N ASN A 17 -19.72 5.45 -11.06
CA ASN A 17 -19.15 4.17 -10.65
C ASN A 17 -19.29 3.12 -11.77
N PRO A 18 -18.28 2.23 -11.95
CA PRO A 18 -18.25 1.31 -13.09
C PRO A 18 -19.35 0.23 -13.06
N PHE A 19 -19.89 -0.06 -11.89
CA PHE A 19 -20.98 -1.04 -11.72
C PHE A 19 -22.25 -0.32 -11.27
N PRO A 20 -23.35 -0.39 -12.04
CA PRO A 20 -24.59 0.29 -11.74
C PRO A 20 -25.12 -0.02 -10.33
N ASN A 21 -25.53 1.03 -9.60
CA ASN A 21 -26.06 0.91 -8.24
C ASN A 21 -25.12 0.18 -7.24
N SER A 22 -23.83 0.30 -7.42
CA SER A 22 -22.82 -0.37 -6.59
C SER A 22 -21.74 0.58 -6.12
N TYR A 23 -21.31 0.42 -4.86
CA TYR A 23 -20.13 1.09 -4.33
C TYR A 23 -18.82 0.54 -4.89
N VAL A 24 -18.83 -0.60 -5.57
CA VAL A 24 -17.63 -1.24 -6.06
C VAL A 24 -16.98 -0.39 -7.14
N TYR A 25 -15.71 -0.03 -6.91
CA TYR A 25 -14.87 0.67 -7.86
C TYR A 25 -13.96 -0.30 -8.64
N SER A 26 -13.42 -1.29 -7.94
CA SER A 26 -12.58 -2.35 -8.49
C SER A 26 -12.66 -3.60 -7.61
N LEU A 27 -12.32 -4.76 -8.17
CA LEU A 27 -12.51 -6.04 -7.49
C LEU A 27 -11.32 -6.99 -7.71
N GLY A 28 -11.37 -8.18 -7.07
CA GLY A 28 -10.33 -9.19 -7.23
C GLY A 28 -9.11 -8.98 -6.33
N PHE A 29 -9.25 -8.25 -5.23
CA PHE A 29 -8.22 -8.10 -4.20
C PHE A 29 -8.42 -9.14 -3.09
N ARG A 30 -7.32 -9.55 -2.45
CA ARG A 30 -7.35 -10.43 -1.29
C ARG A 30 -7.48 -9.64 0.02
N ASN A 31 -6.50 -8.80 0.31
CA ASN A 31 -6.38 -8.07 1.57
C ASN A 31 -5.68 -6.72 1.40
N PRO A 32 -6.34 -5.73 0.77
CA PRO A 32 -5.81 -4.37 0.64
C PRO A 32 -5.53 -3.75 2.01
N GLN A 33 -4.40 -3.05 2.15
CA GLN A 33 -3.97 -2.39 3.38
C GLN A 33 -3.83 -0.88 3.21
N GLY A 34 -2.92 -0.42 2.35
CA GLY A 34 -2.65 0.98 2.12
C GLY A 34 -3.07 1.45 0.74
N MET A 35 -3.44 2.72 0.64
CA MET A 35 -3.80 3.39 -0.62
C MET A 35 -3.15 4.76 -0.70
N THR A 36 -2.73 5.16 -1.90
CA THR A 36 -2.24 6.52 -2.19
C THR A 36 -2.50 6.90 -3.63
N TRP A 37 -2.48 8.20 -3.93
CA TRP A 37 -2.53 8.72 -5.30
C TRP A 37 -1.20 9.36 -5.66
N ASP A 38 -0.77 9.18 -6.91
CA ASP A 38 0.33 9.95 -7.48
C ASP A 38 -0.16 11.34 -7.97
N ASN A 39 0.78 12.15 -8.46
CA ASN A 39 0.47 13.48 -9.00
C ASN A 39 -0.35 13.46 -10.31
N ASN A 40 -0.45 12.31 -10.97
CA ASN A 40 -1.23 12.12 -12.19
C ASN A 40 -2.66 11.63 -11.88
N GLY A 41 -2.96 11.36 -10.60
CA GLY A 41 -4.26 10.86 -10.15
C GLY A 41 -4.40 9.34 -10.26
N ASN A 42 -3.34 8.59 -10.48
CA ASN A 42 -3.37 7.13 -10.43
C ASN A 42 -3.47 6.67 -8.97
N LEU A 43 -4.40 5.76 -8.69
CA LEU A 43 -4.58 5.16 -7.38
C LEU A 43 -3.71 3.90 -7.26
N TYR A 44 -2.88 3.86 -6.24
CA TYR A 44 -2.06 2.70 -5.87
C TYR A 44 -2.60 2.04 -4.62
N VAL A 45 -2.59 0.71 -4.60
CA VAL A 45 -3.00 -0.12 -3.46
C VAL A 45 -1.92 -1.15 -3.17
N ALA A 46 -1.52 -1.23 -1.90
CA ALA A 46 -0.67 -2.31 -1.39
C ALA A 46 -1.53 -3.35 -0.70
N GLU A 47 -1.31 -4.64 -0.98
CA GLU A 47 -2.08 -5.73 -0.38
C GLU A 47 -1.24 -6.93 0.01
N PHE A 48 -1.73 -7.70 1.00
CA PHE A 48 -1.14 -8.95 1.43
C PHE A 48 -1.56 -10.12 0.55
N GLY A 49 -0.60 -10.87 0.06
CA GLY A 49 -0.77 -12.23 -0.40
C GLY A 49 -1.06 -13.22 0.75
N PRO A 50 -1.34 -14.50 0.47
CA PRO A 50 -1.61 -15.50 1.52
C PRO A 50 -0.36 -15.87 2.33
N GLU A 51 0.76 -16.15 1.68
CA GLU A 51 2.07 -16.51 2.29
C GLU A 51 3.22 -15.85 1.55
N LYS A 52 2.99 -15.52 0.29
CA LYS A 52 3.85 -14.83 -0.65
C LYS A 52 2.97 -14.06 -1.62
N ASN A 53 3.58 -13.42 -2.61
CA ASN A 53 2.86 -12.67 -3.65
C ASN A 53 2.05 -11.51 -3.03
N ASP A 54 2.69 -10.73 -2.13
CA ASP A 54 2.13 -9.42 -1.80
C ASP A 54 2.23 -8.53 -3.03
N GLU A 55 1.25 -7.65 -3.21
CA GLU A 55 1.12 -6.89 -4.46
C GLU A 55 1.08 -5.38 -4.20
N ILE A 56 1.59 -4.63 -5.17
CA ILE A 56 1.20 -3.25 -5.38
C ILE A 56 0.50 -3.18 -6.72
N ASN A 57 -0.71 -2.62 -6.71
CA ASN A 57 -1.59 -2.52 -7.86
C ASN A 57 -1.86 -1.05 -8.20
N ILE A 58 -1.86 -0.68 -9.49
CA ILE A 58 -2.50 0.55 -9.97
C ILE A 58 -3.97 0.21 -10.19
N VAL A 59 -4.85 0.88 -9.44
CA VAL A 59 -6.29 0.55 -9.44
C VAL A 59 -7.02 1.28 -10.55
N ILE A 60 -7.56 0.52 -11.49
CA ILE A 60 -8.33 1.01 -12.63
C ILE A 60 -9.82 0.74 -12.38
N SER A 61 -10.65 1.73 -12.68
CA SER A 61 -12.10 1.64 -12.55
C SER A 61 -12.67 0.43 -13.30
N GLY A 62 -13.46 -0.40 -12.61
CA GLY A 62 -14.16 -1.55 -13.18
C GLY A 62 -13.31 -2.80 -13.38
N LYS A 63 -12.02 -2.73 -13.11
CA LYS A 63 -11.10 -3.85 -13.35
C LYS A 63 -11.09 -4.87 -12.23
N ASN A 64 -10.62 -6.10 -12.58
CA ASN A 64 -10.50 -7.26 -11.70
C ASN A 64 -9.04 -7.69 -11.60
N TYR A 65 -8.52 -7.81 -10.37
CA TYR A 65 -7.12 -8.17 -10.06
C TYR A 65 -6.93 -9.67 -9.76
N GLY A 66 -7.96 -10.47 -9.94
CA GLY A 66 -7.87 -11.92 -10.10
C GLY A 66 -8.00 -12.76 -8.84
N TRP A 67 -7.90 -12.21 -7.63
CA TRP A 67 -8.04 -13.03 -6.42
C TRP A 67 -9.43 -13.68 -6.33
N PRO A 68 -9.57 -15.00 -6.05
CA PRO A 68 -8.51 -15.96 -5.68
C PRO A 68 -7.90 -16.76 -6.83
N GLU A 69 -8.27 -16.49 -8.08
CA GLU A 69 -7.92 -17.33 -9.24
C GLU A 69 -6.47 -17.11 -9.68
N THR A 70 -5.97 -15.88 -9.56
CA THR A 70 -4.58 -15.52 -9.88
C THR A 70 -4.02 -14.53 -8.89
N GLN A 71 -2.70 -14.35 -8.93
CA GLN A 71 -1.93 -13.38 -8.16
C GLN A 71 -0.78 -12.87 -9.04
N CYS A 72 -0.36 -11.64 -8.79
CA CYS A 72 0.75 -10.97 -9.44
C CYS A 72 0.54 -10.73 -10.94
N SER A 73 0.60 -11.75 -11.77
CA SER A 73 0.51 -11.62 -13.23
C SER A 73 0.28 -12.99 -13.90
N GLY A 74 0.09 -12.94 -15.22
CA GLY A 74 0.11 -14.14 -16.05
C GLY A 74 -1.23 -14.72 -16.43
N ASN A 75 -2.34 -14.02 -16.17
CA ASN A 75 -3.66 -14.38 -16.68
C ASN A 75 -4.30 -13.15 -17.34
N SER A 76 -4.44 -13.18 -18.65
CA SER A 76 -4.94 -12.06 -19.46
C SER A 76 -6.39 -11.64 -19.20
N ASP A 77 -7.14 -12.40 -18.40
CA ASP A 77 -8.51 -12.06 -18.00
C ASP A 77 -8.54 -11.09 -16.81
N PHE A 78 -7.39 -10.84 -16.19
CA PHE A 78 -7.21 -9.99 -15.00
C PHE A 78 -6.11 -8.96 -15.20
N GLU A 79 -6.14 -7.92 -14.37
CA GLU A 79 -5.07 -6.90 -14.34
C GLU A 79 -3.86 -7.43 -13.57
N ASP A 80 -2.68 -7.22 -14.13
CA ASP A 80 -1.42 -7.58 -13.48
C ASP A 80 -1.03 -6.55 -12.39
N ALA A 81 -0.42 -7.03 -11.31
CA ALA A 81 0.22 -6.16 -10.32
C ALA A 81 1.43 -5.44 -10.93
N VAL A 82 1.65 -4.17 -10.56
CA VAL A 82 2.86 -3.44 -10.97
C VAL A 82 4.10 -3.90 -10.20
N LEU A 83 3.90 -4.48 -9.03
CA LEU A 83 4.96 -5.04 -8.21
C LEU A 83 4.45 -6.22 -7.41
N CYS A 84 5.23 -7.30 -7.37
CA CYS A 84 4.95 -8.50 -6.61
C CYS A 84 6.15 -8.88 -5.74
N TYR A 85 5.88 -9.22 -4.47
CA TYR A 85 6.89 -9.63 -3.50
C TYR A 85 6.84 -11.13 -3.21
N ASP A 86 7.92 -11.83 -3.51
CA ASP A 86 8.18 -13.20 -3.07
C ASP A 86 9.63 -13.30 -2.55
N PRO A 87 9.83 -13.49 -1.24
CA PRO A 87 8.86 -13.75 -0.18
C PRO A 87 8.01 -12.53 0.21
N SER A 88 6.89 -12.79 0.89
CA SER A 88 6.02 -11.75 1.47
C SER A 88 6.77 -10.83 2.42
N ILE A 89 6.53 -9.53 2.29
CA ILE A 89 7.02 -8.49 3.19
C ILE A 89 5.95 -7.97 4.16
N GLU A 90 4.70 -8.40 3.98
CA GLU A 90 3.50 -7.89 4.67
C GLU A 90 3.40 -6.35 4.57
N PRO A 91 3.12 -5.80 3.36
CA PRO A 91 3.04 -4.36 3.17
C PRO A 91 1.87 -3.77 3.97
N GLY A 92 2.10 -2.64 4.60
CA GLY A 92 1.08 -1.88 5.32
C GLY A 92 0.64 -0.66 4.52
N GLY A 93 0.89 0.55 5.06
CA GLY A 93 0.63 1.80 4.36
C GLY A 93 1.55 2.02 3.17
N ILE A 94 1.00 2.59 2.11
CA ILE A 94 1.74 3.14 0.97
C ILE A 94 1.44 4.63 0.88
N LEU A 95 2.46 5.45 0.65
CA LEU A 95 2.39 6.91 0.56
C LEU A 95 3.11 7.38 -0.70
N PHE A 96 2.49 8.27 -1.46
CA PHE A 96 3.19 9.11 -2.45
C PHE A 96 3.62 10.40 -1.76
N TYR A 97 4.93 10.54 -1.51
CA TYR A 97 5.48 11.69 -0.80
C TYR A 97 5.55 12.93 -1.70
N THR A 98 4.94 14.02 -1.26
CA THR A 98 4.89 15.31 -1.97
C THR A 98 5.60 16.43 -1.22
N GLY A 99 6.19 16.11 -0.05
CA GLY A 99 6.88 17.10 0.79
C GLY A 99 8.26 17.48 0.25
N GLU A 100 8.78 18.59 0.75
CA GLU A 100 10.12 19.10 0.39
C GLU A 100 11.17 18.85 1.49
N LYS A 101 10.77 18.20 2.59
CA LYS A 101 11.64 18.04 3.77
C LYS A 101 12.74 17.01 3.57
N PHE A 102 12.46 15.97 2.79
CA PHE A 102 13.39 14.92 2.46
C PHE A 102 13.74 14.96 0.97
N ASP A 103 15.02 14.82 0.66
CA ASP A 103 15.50 14.62 -0.72
C ASP A 103 15.33 13.15 -1.11
N PHE A 104 14.10 12.68 -1.18
CA PHE A 104 13.84 11.33 -1.63
C PHE A 104 14.09 11.22 -3.13
N GLU A 105 14.84 10.19 -3.52
CA GLU A 105 15.12 9.87 -4.90
C GLU A 105 13.85 9.39 -5.62
N PHE A 106 13.00 8.66 -4.90
CA PHE A 106 11.75 8.11 -5.38
C PHE A 106 10.59 8.52 -4.47
N PRO A 107 9.41 8.86 -5.01
CA PRO A 107 8.33 9.44 -4.20
C PRO A 107 7.50 8.41 -3.41
N PHE A 108 7.50 7.12 -3.80
CA PHE A 108 6.70 6.13 -3.10
C PHE A 108 7.39 5.60 -1.85
N ILE A 109 6.66 5.64 -0.74
CA ILE A 109 7.10 5.15 0.56
C ILE A 109 6.17 4.01 0.99
N LEU A 110 6.73 2.84 1.26
CA LEU A 110 6.01 1.62 1.65
C LEU A 110 6.43 1.15 3.02
N SER A 111 5.47 0.98 3.91
CA SER A 111 5.71 0.32 5.19
C SER A 111 5.62 -1.20 5.04
N SER A 112 6.45 -1.91 5.79
CA SER A 112 6.50 -3.37 5.80
C SER A 112 6.56 -3.90 7.22
N MET A 113 5.63 -4.77 7.55
CA MET A 113 5.57 -5.38 8.86
C MET A 113 6.53 -6.56 9.00
N ARG A 114 6.56 -7.48 8.05
CA ARG A 114 7.43 -8.66 8.12
C ARG A 114 8.90 -8.29 7.93
N ALA A 115 9.21 -7.41 6.99
CA ALA A 115 10.56 -6.94 6.78
C ALA A 115 11.02 -5.89 7.82
N SER A 116 10.12 -5.44 8.72
CA SER A 116 10.40 -4.43 9.76
C SER A 116 11.09 -3.21 9.20
N ASN A 117 10.55 -2.66 8.11
CA ASN A 117 11.20 -1.64 7.30
C ASN A 117 10.21 -0.59 6.78
N LEU A 118 10.76 0.58 6.49
CA LEU A 118 10.13 1.61 5.66
C LEU A 118 10.98 1.75 4.40
N TYR A 119 10.39 1.52 3.25
CA TYR A 119 11.06 1.53 1.96
C TYR A 119 10.70 2.75 1.14
N GLN A 120 11.66 3.25 0.39
CA GLN A 120 11.48 4.09 -0.76
C GLN A 120 11.47 3.21 -2.01
N LEU A 121 10.52 3.41 -2.90
CA LEU A 121 10.30 2.55 -4.07
C LEU A 121 10.30 3.38 -5.36
N ASP A 122 10.89 2.79 -6.40
CA ASP A 122 10.75 3.17 -7.78
C ASP A 122 10.22 1.98 -8.59
N PHE A 123 9.14 2.20 -9.37
CA PHE A 123 8.51 1.17 -10.19
C PHE A 123 7.92 1.74 -11.50
N GLU A 124 8.62 2.65 -12.15
CA GLU A 124 8.18 3.21 -13.44
C GLU A 124 8.04 2.15 -14.55
N GLU A 125 8.87 1.08 -14.51
CA GLU A 125 8.83 -0.05 -15.46
C GLU A 125 8.97 -1.40 -14.72
N GLY A 126 8.12 -1.65 -13.69
CA GLY A 126 8.33 -2.71 -12.70
C GLY A 126 9.19 -2.21 -11.54
N LEU A 127 9.53 -3.05 -10.56
CA LEU A 127 10.41 -2.62 -9.49
C LEU A 127 11.82 -2.37 -10.02
N SER A 128 12.17 -1.11 -10.22
CA SER A 128 13.52 -0.70 -10.63
C SER A 128 14.44 -0.47 -9.44
N SER A 129 13.91 -0.01 -8.29
CA SER A 129 14.71 0.22 -7.08
C SER A 129 13.89 0.16 -5.79
N GLN A 130 14.52 -0.38 -4.74
CA GLN A 130 14.00 -0.38 -3.37
C GLN A 130 15.10 0.00 -2.39
N LYS A 131 14.89 1.06 -1.61
CA LYS A 131 15.86 1.58 -0.66
C LYS A 131 15.24 1.66 0.74
N SER A 132 15.95 1.13 1.73
CA SER A 132 15.52 1.23 3.13
C SER A 132 15.70 2.66 3.64
N ILE A 133 14.66 3.23 4.24
CA ILE A 133 14.69 4.53 4.93
C ILE A 133 14.85 4.32 6.42
N LEU A 134 14.14 3.35 6.99
CA LEU A 134 14.09 3.07 8.42
C LEU A 134 13.92 1.58 8.64
N SER A 135 14.73 1.01 9.53
CA SER A 135 14.67 -0.40 9.89
C SER A 135 14.90 -0.63 11.38
N GLY A 136 14.61 -1.85 11.85
CA GLY A 136 14.92 -2.26 13.23
C GLY A 136 13.98 -1.73 14.32
N ILE A 137 12.84 -1.15 13.95
CA ILE A 137 11.82 -0.66 14.89
C ILE A 137 10.66 -1.65 15.10
N GLY A 138 10.77 -2.85 14.51
CA GLY A 138 9.72 -3.86 14.50
C GLY A 138 8.77 -3.70 13.31
N ARG A 139 7.56 -4.19 13.45
CA ARG A 139 6.53 -4.26 12.40
C ARG A 139 5.98 -2.88 12.06
N VAL A 140 6.43 -2.31 10.94
CA VAL A 140 5.99 -0.99 10.47
C VAL A 140 4.63 -1.13 9.81
N ARG A 141 3.59 -0.62 10.49
CA ARG A 141 2.19 -0.80 10.08
C ARG A 141 1.75 0.21 9.03
N ASP A 142 2.08 1.49 9.23
CA ASP A 142 1.60 2.55 8.38
C ASP A 142 2.55 3.74 8.36
N VAL A 143 2.43 4.57 7.33
CA VAL A 143 3.18 5.81 7.15
C VAL A 143 2.28 6.88 6.56
N VAL A 144 2.36 8.10 7.12
CA VAL A 144 1.67 9.27 6.59
C VAL A 144 2.59 10.47 6.56
N GLN A 145 2.33 11.40 5.64
CA GLN A 145 3.00 12.69 5.56
C GLN A 145 2.27 13.72 6.42
N GLY A 146 2.99 14.40 7.29
CA GLY A 146 2.48 15.54 8.02
C GLY A 146 2.47 16.82 7.18
N PHE A 147 1.72 17.83 7.63
CA PHE A 147 1.63 19.14 6.95
C PHE A 147 2.98 19.86 6.80
N ASP A 148 3.93 19.55 7.66
CA ASP A 148 5.29 20.10 7.62
C ASP A 148 6.27 19.26 6.79
N GLY A 149 5.79 18.26 6.07
CA GLY A 149 6.58 17.33 5.29
C GLY A 149 7.31 16.25 6.09
N SER A 150 7.17 16.21 7.43
CA SER A 150 7.67 15.08 8.23
C SER A 150 6.90 13.81 7.93
N LEU A 151 7.54 12.65 8.11
CA LEU A 151 6.84 11.38 8.08
C LEU A 151 6.45 10.95 9.49
N TYR A 152 5.24 10.44 9.64
CA TYR A 152 4.77 9.79 10.85
C TYR A 152 4.56 8.32 10.56
N VAL A 153 5.07 7.47 11.44
CA VAL A 153 5.11 6.02 11.28
C VAL A 153 4.54 5.38 12.53
N ILE A 154 3.69 4.38 12.37
CA ILE A 154 3.19 3.57 13.48
C ILE A 154 3.67 2.13 13.37
N THR A 155 3.88 1.49 14.53
CA THR A 155 4.23 0.07 14.62
C THR A 155 3.02 -0.77 15.02
N SER A 156 3.11 -2.09 14.83
CA SER A 156 2.15 -3.11 15.25
C SER A 156 2.90 -4.33 15.79
N ASN A 157 3.70 -4.12 16.83
CA ASN A 157 4.52 -5.19 17.43
C ASN A 157 3.70 -6.05 18.40
N THR A 158 2.55 -5.52 18.89
CA THR A 158 1.66 -6.20 19.84
C THR A 158 0.55 -7.01 19.16
N ASP A 159 0.57 -7.15 17.83
CA ASP A 159 -0.46 -7.87 17.05
C ASP A 159 -0.41 -9.41 17.14
N GLY A 160 0.47 -9.94 17.98
CA GLY A 160 0.69 -11.38 18.16
C GLY A 160 1.66 -12.01 17.16
N LYS A 161 2.19 -11.24 16.20
CA LYS A 161 3.21 -11.67 15.22
C LYS A 161 4.56 -10.97 15.43
N GLY A 162 4.57 -9.90 16.22
CA GLY A 162 5.77 -9.15 16.56
C GLY A 162 6.45 -9.65 17.83
N PHE A 163 7.57 -9.00 18.16
CA PHE A 163 8.29 -9.16 19.43
C PHE A 163 8.27 -7.82 20.18
N PRO A 164 7.18 -7.51 20.91
CA PRO A 164 7.01 -6.21 21.52
C PRO A 164 7.98 -5.96 22.67
N ASP A 165 8.44 -4.74 22.81
CA ASP A 165 9.07 -4.24 24.02
C ASP A 165 8.05 -3.54 24.95
N ARG A 166 8.52 -3.01 26.09
CA ARG A 166 7.63 -2.37 27.08
C ARG A 166 7.00 -1.07 26.60
N THR A 167 7.51 -0.49 25.51
CA THR A 167 7.11 0.82 25.00
C THR A 167 6.33 0.70 23.67
N ASP A 168 6.05 -0.51 23.21
CA ASP A 168 5.27 -0.77 22.01
C ASP A 168 3.75 -0.69 22.28
N ASP A 169 2.97 -0.29 21.31
CA ASP A 169 3.34 0.13 19.94
C ASP A 169 3.73 1.60 19.91
N LYS A 170 4.48 2.01 18.88
CA LYS A 170 5.08 3.34 18.80
C LYS A 170 4.44 4.18 17.70
N LEU A 171 4.32 5.48 17.98
CA LEU A 171 4.16 6.53 16.97
C LEU A 171 5.49 7.27 16.88
N LEU A 172 6.12 7.22 15.73
CA LEU A 172 7.41 7.85 15.46
C LEU A 172 7.24 8.99 14.47
N ARG A 173 7.96 10.07 14.68
CA ARG A 173 8.10 11.17 13.73
C ARG A 173 9.51 11.17 13.18
N ILE A 174 9.64 11.08 11.85
CA ILE A 174 10.91 11.18 11.13
C ILE A 174 11.08 12.62 10.68
N MET A 175 12.22 13.20 11.02
CA MET A 175 12.61 14.58 10.67
C MET A 175 14.00 14.54 10.03
N LYS A 176 14.28 15.50 9.14
CA LYS A 176 15.63 15.75 8.60
C LYS A 176 16.48 16.44 9.63
#